data_77cdbc7db9efbcfa6b1a104b2f0a1e85
#
_entry.id   77cdbc7db9efbcfa6b1a104b2f0a1e85
#
_cell.length_a   1.000
_cell.length_b   1.000
_cell.length_c   1.000
_cell.angle_alpha   90.00
_cell.angle_beta   90.00
_cell.angle_gamma   90.00
#
_symmetry.space_group_name_H-M   'P 1'
#
loop_
_entity.id
_entity.type
_entity.pdbx_description
1 polymer ?
#
loop_
_entity_poly.entity_id
_entity_poly.type
_entity_poly.pdbx_seq_one_letter_code
_entity_poly.pdbx_strand_id
1 'polypeptide(L)'
;ITAINKNKSNLDEKNVFIFGIKPTSPSSEYGYFITKKKKNINKVTRFIEKPKVSKAKQVIKQKGYWNSGMFFLRKDSIINNFKKYQPNIFRNCNKAVIKAKYKSNVYYLNKQSFSKATAKSFDYAILEKTKNINAIKLDIPWSDLGSWKEICKMYGKIKNRYFKKKNVFHRPWGSYTNLFKGKEFLIKELFVKPKGILSLQKHFHRSEHWVVTHGIPRITLNKSKFLKKPGETIYIPLGAVHRIENPFKKPVKIIEAQIGSILKETDIV
;
A
#
# COMPACT_ATOMS: atom_id res chain seq x y z
N ILE A 1 -19.44 -1.01 7.70
CA ILE A 1 -20.41 -2.10 7.80
C ILE A 1 -21.81 -1.60 7.43
N THR A 2 -22.34 -0.53 8.03
CA THR A 2 -23.68 0.01 7.75
C THR A 2 -23.93 0.28 6.26
N ALA A 3 -22.96 0.87 5.54
CA ALA A 3 -23.05 1.15 4.11
C ALA A 3 -23.12 -0.12 3.26
N ILE A 4 -22.44 -1.19 3.67
CA ILE A 4 -22.49 -2.51 3.03
C ILE A 4 -23.88 -3.14 3.25
N ASN A 5 -24.34 -3.16 4.49
CA ASN A 5 -25.65 -3.76 4.84
C ASN A 5 -26.82 -3.13 4.07
N LYS A 6 -26.81 -1.79 3.89
CA LYS A 6 -27.82 -1.07 3.11
C LYS A 6 -27.83 -1.43 1.62
N ASN A 7 -26.72 -1.94 1.08
CA ASN A 7 -26.58 -2.25 -0.35
C ASN A 7 -26.55 -3.75 -0.62
N LYS A 8 -26.62 -4.61 0.40
CA LYS A 8 -26.54 -6.06 0.25
C LYS A 8 -27.64 -6.63 -0.64
N SER A 9 -28.86 -6.15 -0.51
CA SER A 9 -30.01 -6.55 -1.33
C SER A 9 -29.90 -6.15 -2.81
N ASN A 10 -29.02 -5.20 -3.14
CA ASN A 10 -28.80 -4.75 -4.50
C ASN A 10 -27.68 -5.50 -5.23
N LEU A 11 -27.04 -6.47 -4.56
CA LEU A 11 -26.03 -7.32 -5.20
C LEU A 11 -26.69 -8.36 -6.11
N ASP A 12 -26.19 -8.42 -7.32
CA ASP A 12 -26.52 -9.46 -8.30
C ASP A 12 -25.25 -10.07 -8.92
N GLU A 13 -25.41 -11.03 -9.80
CA GLU A 13 -24.31 -11.73 -10.50
C GLU A 13 -23.67 -10.92 -11.63
N LYS A 14 -24.10 -9.69 -11.87
CA LYS A 14 -23.62 -8.83 -12.96
C LYS A 14 -22.95 -7.56 -12.46
N ASN A 15 -23.38 -7.02 -11.31
CA ASN A 15 -22.91 -5.73 -10.87
C ASN A 15 -21.68 -5.80 -9.94
N VAL A 16 -20.95 -4.69 -9.92
CA VAL A 16 -19.82 -4.43 -9.02
C VAL A 16 -20.10 -3.15 -8.27
N PHE A 17 -20.05 -3.15 -6.96
CA PHE A 17 -20.04 -1.93 -6.16
C PHE A 17 -18.63 -1.50 -5.86
N ILE A 18 -18.33 -0.23 -6.10
CA ILE A 18 -17.06 0.43 -5.74
C ILE A 18 -17.33 1.48 -4.66
N PHE A 19 -16.33 1.71 -3.81
CA PHE A 19 -16.45 2.71 -2.75
C PHE A 19 -15.81 4.02 -3.20
N GLY A 20 -16.59 5.10 -3.10
CA GLY A 20 -16.19 6.43 -3.52
C GLY A 20 -15.89 7.35 -2.36
N ILE A 21 -14.76 8.01 -2.45
CA ILE A 21 -14.29 9.02 -1.50
C ILE A 21 -14.37 10.41 -2.15
N LYS A 22 -14.82 11.40 -1.41
CA LYS A 22 -14.84 12.79 -1.88
C LYS A 22 -13.40 13.28 -2.07
N PRO A 23 -13.01 13.70 -3.29
CA PRO A 23 -11.65 14.19 -3.54
C PRO A 23 -11.36 15.46 -2.76
N THR A 24 -10.18 15.52 -2.14
CA THR A 24 -9.67 16.72 -1.47
C THR A 24 -8.69 17.51 -2.33
N SER A 25 -8.14 16.88 -3.38
CA SER A 25 -7.22 17.48 -4.35
C SER A 25 -7.22 16.70 -5.65
N PRO A 26 -6.82 17.30 -6.79
CA PRO A 26 -6.60 16.52 -8.01
C PRO A 26 -5.33 15.70 -7.91
N SER A 27 -5.43 14.38 -8.14
CA SER A 27 -4.31 13.44 -8.12
C SER A 27 -4.34 12.56 -9.35
N SER A 28 -3.18 12.22 -9.89
CA SER A 28 -3.01 11.21 -10.94
C SER A 28 -2.78 9.79 -10.39
N GLU A 29 -2.73 9.64 -9.07
CA GLU A 29 -2.47 8.37 -8.40
C GLU A 29 -3.73 7.51 -8.27
N TYR A 30 -4.93 8.11 -8.35
CA TYR A 30 -6.20 7.45 -8.08
C TYR A 30 -7.07 7.32 -9.32
N GLY A 31 -7.91 6.27 -9.34
CA GLY A 31 -9.05 6.18 -10.23
C GLY A 31 -10.16 7.16 -9.82
N TYR A 32 -10.94 7.61 -10.79
CA TYR A 32 -12.07 8.52 -10.60
C TYR A 32 -13.32 7.97 -11.24
N PHE A 33 -14.46 8.35 -10.67
CA PHE A 33 -15.73 8.04 -11.29
C PHE A 33 -16.78 9.12 -11.04
N ILE A 34 -17.76 9.17 -11.96
CA ILE A 34 -18.93 10.03 -11.88
C ILE A 34 -20.16 9.16 -11.70
N THR A 35 -21.11 9.61 -10.88
CA THR A 35 -22.35 8.86 -10.63
C THR A 35 -23.58 9.66 -11.01
N LYS A 36 -24.62 8.93 -11.44
CA LYS A 36 -26.00 9.43 -11.53
C LYS A 36 -26.86 8.60 -10.58
N LYS A 37 -27.70 9.26 -9.79
CA LYS A 37 -28.66 8.57 -8.91
C LYS A 37 -29.73 7.91 -9.76
N LYS A 38 -29.96 6.61 -9.56
CA LYS A 38 -31.02 5.84 -10.20
C LYS A 38 -31.76 5.06 -9.11
N LYS A 39 -32.99 5.47 -8.78
CA LYS A 39 -33.72 4.97 -7.59
C LYS A 39 -32.84 5.16 -6.34
N ASN A 40 -32.59 4.11 -5.58
CA ASN A 40 -31.78 4.14 -4.37
C ASN A 40 -30.29 3.81 -4.59
N ILE A 41 -29.86 3.69 -5.85
CA ILE A 41 -28.49 3.27 -6.21
C ILE A 41 -27.77 4.42 -6.92
N ASN A 42 -26.50 4.62 -6.61
CA ASN A 42 -25.62 5.53 -7.37
C ASN A 42 -24.98 4.73 -8.51
N LYS A 43 -25.54 4.83 -9.70
CA LYS A 43 -24.98 4.19 -10.92
C LYS A 43 -23.73 4.96 -11.37
N VAL A 44 -22.61 4.26 -11.61
CA VAL A 44 -21.42 4.86 -12.22
C VAL A 44 -21.69 5.05 -13.71
N THR A 45 -21.56 6.28 -14.18
CA THR A 45 -21.74 6.65 -15.59
C THR A 45 -20.41 6.74 -16.33
N ARG A 46 -19.33 6.99 -15.60
CA ARG A 46 -17.98 7.09 -16.13
C ARG A 46 -16.98 6.66 -15.10
N PHE A 47 -16.01 5.83 -15.48
CA PHE A 47 -14.84 5.44 -14.71
C PHE A 47 -13.57 5.78 -15.49
N ILE A 48 -12.53 6.28 -14.82
CA ILE A 48 -11.25 6.64 -15.43
C ILE A 48 -10.15 6.29 -14.42
N GLU A 49 -9.27 5.37 -14.79
CA GLU A 49 -8.14 5.00 -13.96
C GLU A 49 -6.97 5.98 -14.17
N LYS A 50 -6.43 6.51 -13.09
CA LYS A 50 -5.23 7.36 -13.03
C LYS A 50 -5.16 8.43 -14.13
N PRO A 51 -6.14 9.35 -14.21
CA PRO A 51 -6.16 10.39 -15.24
C PRO A 51 -5.03 11.40 -15.04
N LYS A 52 -4.64 12.10 -16.11
CA LYS A 52 -3.79 13.29 -15.98
C LYS A 52 -4.46 14.31 -15.07
N VAL A 53 -3.65 15.12 -14.34
CA VAL A 53 -4.14 16.11 -13.35
C VAL A 53 -5.19 17.05 -13.93
N SER A 54 -5.03 17.50 -15.18
CA SER A 54 -6.02 18.34 -15.88
C SER A 54 -7.39 17.66 -15.98
N LYS A 55 -7.41 16.37 -16.30
CA LYS A 55 -8.64 15.57 -16.39
C LYS A 55 -9.23 15.31 -15.00
N ALA A 56 -8.38 15.03 -14.00
CA ALA A 56 -8.80 14.88 -12.62
C ALA A 56 -9.54 16.14 -12.13
N LYS A 57 -9.00 17.36 -12.41
CA LYS A 57 -9.68 18.64 -12.11
C LYS A 57 -11.07 18.72 -12.75
N GLN A 58 -11.23 18.30 -14.01
CA GLN A 58 -12.53 18.30 -14.70
C GLN A 58 -13.53 17.34 -14.03
N VAL A 59 -13.08 16.13 -13.65
CA VAL A 59 -13.94 15.16 -12.97
C VAL A 59 -14.39 15.66 -11.59
N ILE A 60 -13.49 16.31 -10.84
CA ILE A 60 -13.84 16.93 -9.54
C ILE A 60 -14.90 18.04 -9.72
N LYS A 61 -14.75 18.91 -10.72
CA LYS A 61 -15.78 19.93 -11.06
C LYS A 61 -17.15 19.31 -11.34
N GLN A 62 -17.18 18.09 -11.92
CA GLN A 62 -18.39 17.32 -12.18
C GLN A 62 -18.88 16.51 -10.96
N LYS A 63 -18.42 16.86 -9.74
CA LYS A 63 -18.75 16.17 -8.48
C LYS A 63 -18.38 14.67 -8.52
N GLY A 64 -17.28 14.32 -9.20
CA GLY A 64 -16.74 12.97 -9.23
C GLY A 64 -16.08 12.57 -7.92
N TYR A 65 -15.86 11.29 -7.76
CA TYR A 65 -15.30 10.65 -6.58
C TYR A 65 -13.99 9.94 -6.91
N TRP A 66 -13.09 9.81 -5.94
CA TRP A 66 -11.97 8.86 -6.01
C TRP A 66 -12.49 7.43 -5.87
N ASN A 67 -11.93 6.52 -6.63
CA ASN A 67 -12.05 5.08 -6.37
C ASN A 67 -11.12 4.71 -5.22
N SER A 68 -11.68 4.16 -4.15
CA SER A 68 -10.89 3.76 -2.98
C SER A 68 -10.13 2.45 -3.16
N GLY A 69 -10.33 1.74 -4.28
CA GLY A 69 -9.79 0.39 -4.47
C GLY A 69 -10.50 -0.71 -3.67
N MET A 70 -11.55 -0.37 -2.94
CA MET A 70 -12.41 -1.36 -2.25
C MET A 70 -13.58 -1.75 -3.14
N PHE A 71 -13.90 -3.04 -3.16
CA PHE A 71 -14.97 -3.61 -3.98
C PHE A 71 -15.94 -4.42 -3.13
N PHE A 72 -17.22 -4.35 -3.49
CA PHE A 72 -18.26 -5.17 -2.90
C PHE A 72 -19.08 -5.81 -4.01
N LEU A 73 -18.99 -7.12 -4.13
CA LEU A 73 -19.55 -7.88 -5.24
C LEU A 73 -19.77 -9.35 -4.87
N ARG A 74 -20.58 -10.05 -5.63
CA ARG A 74 -20.74 -11.50 -5.51
C ARG A 74 -19.60 -12.23 -6.23
N LYS A 75 -19.24 -13.43 -5.74
CA LYS A 75 -18.26 -14.31 -6.40
C LYS A 75 -18.62 -14.54 -7.88
N ASP A 76 -19.87 -14.74 -8.17
CA ASP A 76 -20.32 -15.00 -9.54
C ASP A 76 -20.13 -13.78 -10.43
N SER A 77 -20.36 -12.57 -9.91
CA SER A 77 -20.11 -11.33 -10.64
C SER A 77 -18.65 -11.18 -11.09
N ILE A 78 -17.68 -11.47 -10.21
CA ILE A 78 -16.25 -11.37 -10.58
C ILE A 78 -15.90 -12.41 -11.64
N ILE A 79 -16.36 -13.65 -11.49
CA ILE A 79 -16.13 -14.73 -12.46
C ILE A 79 -16.71 -14.38 -13.82
N ASN A 80 -17.97 -13.94 -13.89
CA ASN A 80 -18.67 -13.60 -15.12
C ASN A 80 -18.01 -12.41 -15.83
N ASN A 81 -17.58 -11.38 -15.08
CA ASN A 81 -16.86 -10.25 -15.66
C ASN A 81 -15.51 -10.67 -16.24
N PHE A 82 -14.72 -11.52 -15.55
CA PHE A 82 -13.44 -12.02 -16.09
C PHE A 82 -13.66 -12.93 -17.31
N LYS A 83 -14.64 -13.82 -17.29
CA LYS A 83 -14.99 -14.64 -18.48
C LYS A 83 -15.29 -13.76 -19.68
N LYS A 84 -16.07 -12.70 -19.48
CA LYS A 84 -16.52 -11.80 -20.54
C LYS A 84 -15.43 -10.87 -21.07
N TYR A 85 -14.70 -10.20 -20.17
CA TYR A 85 -13.80 -9.10 -20.55
C TYR A 85 -12.33 -9.48 -20.58
N GLN A 86 -11.95 -10.58 -19.91
CA GLN A 86 -10.57 -11.04 -19.77
C GLN A 86 -10.48 -12.58 -19.84
N PRO A 87 -10.94 -13.21 -20.94
CA PRO A 87 -10.99 -14.67 -21.03
C PRO A 87 -9.62 -15.35 -20.91
N ASN A 88 -8.53 -14.66 -21.32
CA ASN A 88 -7.17 -15.16 -21.15
C ASN A 88 -6.80 -15.26 -19.67
N ILE A 89 -7.02 -14.20 -18.89
CA ILE A 89 -6.75 -14.17 -17.44
C ILE A 89 -7.58 -15.26 -16.77
N PHE A 90 -8.89 -15.29 -17.01
CA PHE A 90 -9.78 -16.28 -16.41
C PHE A 90 -9.31 -17.72 -16.69
N ARG A 91 -9.03 -18.05 -17.95
CA ARG A 91 -8.63 -19.40 -18.38
C ARG A 91 -7.33 -19.86 -17.74
N ASN A 92 -6.32 -18.97 -17.71
CA ASN A 92 -5.02 -19.32 -17.16
C ASN A 92 -5.01 -19.39 -15.62
N CYS A 93 -5.72 -18.49 -14.94
CA CYS A 93 -5.92 -18.56 -13.50
C CYS A 93 -6.69 -19.83 -13.09
N ASN A 94 -7.77 -20.15 -13.82
CA ASN A 94 -8.54 -21.37 -13.56
C ASN A 94 -7.68 -22.63 -13.75
N LYS A 95 -6.89 -22.71 -14.82
CA LYS A 95 -5.93 -23.82 -15.04
C LYS A 95 -4.89 -23.89 -13.91
N ALA A 96 -4.41 -22.75 -13.42
CA ALA A 96 -3.44 -22.71 -12.34
C ALA A 96 -4.01 -23.23 -11.02
N VAL A 97 -5.29 -22.96 -10.75
CA VAL A 97 -6.01 -23.48 -9.57
C VAL A 97 -6.30 -24.98 -9.70
N ILE A 98 -6.82 -25.44 -10.86
CA ILE A 98 -7.11 -26.86 -11.09
C ILE A 98 -5.84 -27.72 -10.93
N LYS A 99 -4.67 -27.21 -11.37
CA LYS A 99 -3.38 -27.88 -11.25
C LYS A 99 -2.61 -27.52 -9.98
N ALA A 100 -3.25 -26.87 -9.02
CA ALA A 100 -2.61 -26.50 -7.76
C ALA A 100 -2.31 -27.73 -6.91
N LYS A 101 -1.20 -27.68 -6.16
CA LYS A 101 -0.87 -28.66 -5.13
C LYS A 101 -1.29 -28.12 -3.78
N TYR A 102 -1.97 -28.92 -2.99
CA TYR A 102 -2.35 -28.58 -1.62
C TYR A 102 -1.40 -29.26 -0.64
N LYS A 103 -0.73 -28.47 0.21
CA LYS A 103 0.19 -28.96 1.23
C LYS A 103 0.18 -28.00 2.43
N SER A 104 0.12 -28.56 3.65
CA SER A 104 0.20 -27.80 4.91
C SER A 104 -0.78 -26.59 4.95
N ASN A 105 -2.03 -26.79 4.58
CA ASN A 105 -3.09 -25.77 4.51
C ASN A 105 -2.81 -24.61 3.51
N VAL A 106 -1.89 -24.82 2.53
CA VAL A 106 -1.55 -23.84 1.48
C VAL A 106 -1.79 -24.46 0.11
N TYR A 107 -2.43 -23.67 -0.78
CA TYR A 107 -2.55 -23.98 -2.20
C TYR A 107 -1.37 -23.39 -2.97
N TYR A 108 -0.56 -24.23 -3.57
CA TYR A 108 0.54 -23.84 -4.46
C TYR A 108 0.04 -23.86 -5.90
N LEU A 109 -0.25 -22.69 -6.46
CA LEU A 109 -0.73 -22.57 -7.83
C LEU A 109 0.29 -23.10 -8.85
N ASN A 110 -0.19 -23.68 -9.95
CA ASN A 110 0.69 -24.12 -11.03
C ASN A 110 1.34 -22.90 -11.70
N LYS A 111 2.65 -22.73 -11.50
CA LYS A 111 3.45 -21.58 -11.98
C LYS A 111 3.35 -21.40 -13.48
N GLN A 112 3.45 -22.50 -14.27
CA GLN A 112 3.43 -22.45 -15.74
C GLN A 112 2.09 -21.94 -16.29
N SER A 113 0.98 -22.32 -15.67
CA SER A 113 -0.33 -21.82 -16.06
C SER A 113 -0.54 -20.36 -15.61
N PHE A 114 -0.14 -20.03 -14.37
CA PHE A 114 -0.33 -18.71 -13.81
C PHE A 114 0.49 -17.63 -14.55
N SER A 115 1.73 -17.94 -14.94
CA SER A 115 2.60 -17.01 -15.68
C SER A 115 2.08 -16.64 -17.07
N LYS A 116 1.16 -17.42 -17.64
CA LYS A 116 0.48 -17.12 -18.92
C LYS A 116 -0.69 -16.16 -18.76
N ALA A 117 -1.13 -15.86 -17.55
CA ALA A 117 -2.16 -14.85 -17.30
C ALA A 117 -1.57 -13.45 -17.48
N THR A 118 -2.24 -12.59 -18.24
CA THR A 118 -1.81 -11.20 -18.41
C THR A 118 -1.90 -10.46 -17.09
N ALA A 119 -0.79 -9.85 -16.64
CA ALA A 119 -0.76 -9.02 -15.44
C ALA A 119 -1.54 -7.71 -15.71
N LYS A 120 -2.69 -7.54 -15.04
CA LYS A 120 -3.56 -6.39 -15.20
C LYS A 120 -4.35 -6.14 -13.91
N SER A 121 -4.43 -4.87 -13.47
CA SER A 121 -5.25 -4.54 -12.31
C SER A 121 -6.74 -4.75 -12.62
N PHE A 122 -7.56 -4.94 -11.58
CA PHE A 122 -9.00 -5.10 -11.69
C PHE A 122 -9.66 -3.87 -12.35
N ASP A 123 -9.13 -2.68 -12.05
CA ASP A 123 -9.62 -1.42 -12.60
C ASP A 123 -9.52 -1.40 -14.13
N TYR A 124 -8.33 -1.66 -14.69
CA TYR A 124 -8.13 -1.76 -16.14
C TYR A 124 -8.75 -3.01 -16.77
N ALA A 125 -8.79 -4.11 -16.01
CA ALA A 125 -9.32 -5.36 -16.53
C ALA A 125 -10.82 -5.35 -16.68
N ILE A 126 -11.53 -4.79 -15.70
CA ILE A 126 -12.98 -4.89 -15.55
C ILE A 126 -13.66 -3.52 -15.47
N LEU A 127 -13.25 -2.62 -14.53
CA LEU A 127 -14.02 -1.40 -14.28
C LEU A 127 -14.08 -0.44 -15.47
N GLU A 128 -13.02 -0.34 -16.27
CA GLU A 128 -13.06 0.47 -17.49
C GLU A 128 -13.93 -0.14 -18.61
N LYS A 129 -14.29 -1.41 -18.51
CA LYS A 129 -15.00 -2.14 -19.57
C LYS A 129 -16.45 -2.42 -19.25
N THR A 130 -16.79 -2.64 -17.99
CA THR A 130 -18.15 -2.96 -17.59
C THR A 130 -19.00 -1.71 -17.39
N LYS A 131 -20.26 -1.78 -17.85
CA LYS A 131 -21.28 -0.75 -17.57
C LYS A 131 -22.05 -1.03 -16.26
N ASN A 132 -21.79 -2.16 -15.61
CA ASN A 132 -22.53 -2.61 -14.44
C ASN A 132 -21.82 -2.24 -13.13
N ILE A 133 -21.43 -0.98 -12.99
CA ILE A 133 -20.79 -0.47 -11.78
C ILE A 133 -21.78 0.40 -11.03
N ASN A 134 -21.90 0.13 -9.74
CA ASN A 134 -22.61 0.95 -8.77
C ASN A 134 -21.62 1.52 -7.76
N ALA A 135 -21.96 2.60 -7.10
CA ALA A 135 -21.08 3.24 -6.13
C ALA A 135 -21.72 3.37 -4.76
N ILE A 136 -20.93 3.11 -3.75
CA ILE A 136 -21.21 3.42 -2.34
C ILE A 136 -20.34 4.61 -1.97
N LYS A 137 -20.97 5.74 -1.70
CA LYS A 137 -20.26 6.96 -1.28
C LYS A 137 -19.94 6.88 0.20
N LEU A 138 -18.68 7.12 0.55
CA LEU A 138 -18.24 7.17 1.94
C LEU A 138 -17.82 8.60 2.28
N ASP A 139 -18.32 9.09 3.39
CA ASP A 139 -17.93 10.38 3.98
C ASP A 139 -17.02 10.10 5.19
N ILE A 140 -15.82 9.67 4.90
CA ILE A 140 -14.79 9.32 5.89
C ILE A 140 -13.44 9.91 5.46
N PRO A 141 -12.56 10.23 6.41
CA PRO A 141 -11.15 10.46 6.11
C PRO A 141 -10.56 9.18 5.49
N TRP A 142 -9.90 9.32 4.33
CA TRP A 142 -9.33 8.19 3.62
C TRP A 142 -7.99 8.55 2.98
N SER A 143 -7.09 7.59 2.97
CA SER A 143 -5.87 7.58 2.19
C SER A 143 -5.56 6.13 1.82
N ASP A 144 -5.07 5.89 0.62
CA ASP A 144 -4.63 4.57 0.17
C ASP A 144 -3.31 4.13 0.81
N LEU A 145 -2.59 5.08 1.45
CA LEU A 145 -1.25 4.88 2.00
C LEU A 145 -0.26 4.29 0.97
N GLY A 146 -0.57 4.44 -0.31
CA GLY A 146 0.20 3.90 -1.42
C GLY A 146 1.54 4.60 -1.65
N SER A 147 1.78 5.73 -0.99
CA SER A 147 3.04 6.45 -1.09
C SER A 147 3.51 6.95 0.29
N TRP A 148 4.83 7.03 0.47
CA TRP A 148 5.43 7.61 1.68
C TRP A 148 5.00 9.07 1.92
N LYS A 149 4.73 9.79 0.85
CA LYS A 149 4.18 11.16 0.92
C LYS A 149 2.80 11.19 1.61
N GLU A 150 1.92 10.23 1.31
CA GLU A 150 0.61 10.12 1.96
C GLU A 150 0.74 9.63 3.40
N ILE A 151 1.64 8.68 3.66
CA ILE A 151 1.97 8.25 5.02
C ILE A 151 2.49 9.44 5.84
N CYS A 152 3.43 10.24 5.31
CA CYS A 152 3.94 11.44 5.98
C CYS A 152 2.86 12.51 6.21
N LYS A 153 1.93 12.72 5.27
CA LYS A 153 0.80 13.64 5.44
C LYS A 153 -0.15 13.17 6.54
N MET A 154 -0.49 11.89 6.55
CA MET A 154 -1.31 11.30 7.61
C MET A 154 -0.59 11.41 8.95
N TYR A 155 0.70 11.14 8.98
CA TYR A 155 1.56 11.26 10.14
C TYR A 155 1.62 12.69 10.67
N GLY A 156 1.77 13.70 9.80
CA GLY A 156 1.72 15.10 10.18
C GLY A 156 0.40 15.52 10.85
N LYS A 157 -0.73 14.96 10.42
CA LYS A 157 -2.04 15.15 11.06
C LYS A 157 -2.15 14.44 12.42
N ILE A 158 -1.56 13.26 12.56
CA ILE A 158 -1.50 12.48 13.80
C ILE A 158 -0.56 13.17 14.80
N LYS A 159 0.56 13.74 14.34
CA LYS A 159 1.55 14.44 15.17
C LYS A 159 0.95 15.56 16.02
N ASN A 160 0.00 16.32 15.45
CA ASN A 160 -0.69 17.39 16.19
C ASN A 160 -1.60 16.85 17.31
N ARG A 161 -1.96 15.58 17.30
CA ARG A 161 -2.88 14.98 18.27
C ARG A 161 -2.18 14.16 19.37
N TYR A 162 -1.02 13.54 19.07
CA TYR A 162 -0.37 12.56 19.95
C TYR A 162 1.06 12.88 20.38
N PHE A 163 1.75 13.85 19.78
CA PHE A 163 3.16 14.10 20.09
C PHE A 163 3.40 15.51 20.68
N LYS A 164 3.25 15.62 22.00
CA LYS A 164 3.64 16.82 22.74
C LYS A 164 5.16 16.96 22.98
N LYS A 165 5.97 15.91 22.82
CA LYS A 165 7.45 15.95 22.91
C LYS A 165 8.08 14.90 21.98
N LYS A 166 9.00 15.32 21.11
CA LYS A 166 9.88 14.40 20.37
C LYS A 166 10.96 13.91 21.32
N ASN A 167 10.96 12.63 21.67
CA ASN A 167 12.10 12.02 22.34
C ASN A 167 13.15 11.68 21.27
N VAL A 168 14.18 12.53 21.16
CA VAL A 168 15.36 12.29 20.34
C VAL A 168 16.39 11.56 21.19
N PHE A 169 16.80 10.40 20.73
CA PHE A 169 17.83 9.59 21.39
C PHE A 169 19.15 9.76 20.67
N HIS A 170 20.11 10.43 21.30
CA HIS A 170 21.44 10.65 20.75
C HIS A 170 22.31 9.39 20.86
N ARG A 171 23.12 9.14 19.83
CA ARG A 171 24.04 8.01 19.72
C ARG A 171 25.38 8.49 19.12
N PRO A 172 26.47 7.76 19.29
CA PRO A 172 27.76 8.13 18.68
C PRO A 172 27.71 8.33 17.17
N TRP A 173 26.81 7.63 16.45
CA TRP A 173 26.63 7.70 15.02
C TRP A 173 25.64 8.78 14.56
N GLY A 174 24.88 9.39 15.44
CA GLY A 174 23.84 10.37 15.12
C GLY A 174 22.71 10.40 16.13
N SER A 175 21.47 10.16 15.69
CA SER A 175 20.33 10.10 16.57
C SER A 175 19.17 9.32 15.94
N TYR A 176 18.23 8.88 16.76
CA TYR A 176 16.94 8.41 16.29
C TYR A 176 15.78 9.03 17.06
N THR A 177 14.64 9.06 16.43
CA THR A 177 13.40 9.56 17.01
C THR A 177 12.31 8.51 16.81
N ASN A 178 11.66 8.08 17.88
CA ASN A 178 10.48 7.25 17.79
C ASN A 178 9.33 8.11 17.26
N LEU A 179 8.84 7.76 16.07
CA LEU A 179 7.80 8.52 15.41
C LEU A 179 6.42 8.01 15.77
N PHE A 180 6.23 6.70 15.77
CA PHE A 180 4.97 6.06 16.10
C PHE A 180 5.20 4.65 16.64
N LYS A 181 4.44 4.25 17.68
CA LYS A 181 4.50 2.91 18.27
C LYS A 181 3.09 2.32 18.33
N GLY A 182 2.91 1.17 17.72
CA GLY A 182 1.72 0.33 17.84
C GLY A 182 1.95 -0.88 18.74
N LYS A 183 1.02 -1.82 18.73
CA LYS A 183 1.10 -3.05 19.53
C LYS A 183 2.28 -3.93 19.05
N GLU A 184 2.43 -4.12 17.76
CA GLU A 184 3.40 -5.02 17.14
C GLU A 184 4.28 -4.32 16.10
N PHE A 185 4.35 -2.98 16.12
CA PHE A 185 5.24 -2.22 15.26
C PHE A 185 5.72 -0.91 15.89
N LEU A 186 6.90 -0.45 15.43
CA LEU A 186 7.52 0.80 15.82
C LEU A 186 8.12 1.49 14.59
N ILE A 187 7.79 2.77 14.39
CA ILE A 187 8.38 3.58 13.33
C ILE A 187 9.36 4.57 13.94
N LYS A 188 10.59 4.59 13.40
CA LYS A 188 11.65 5.52 13.80
C LYS A 188 12.12 6.37 12.61
N GLU A 189 12.60 7.57 12.90
CA GLU A 189 13.47 8.34 12.00
C GLU A 189 14.89 8.20 12.51
N LEU A 190 15.79 7.69 11.69
CA LEU A 190 17.23 7.62 11.94
C LEU A 190 17.91 8.79 11.25
N PHE A 191 18.75 9.49 11.98
CA PHE A 191 19.66 10.53 11.46
C PHE A 191 21.11 10.05 11.66
N VAL A 192 21.80 9.75 10.56
CA VAL A 192 23.18 9.29 10.59
C VAL A 192 24.10 10.43 10.12
N LYS A 193 24.92 10.94 11.06
CA LYS A 193 25.86 12.03 10.77
C LYS A 193 26.89 11.61 9.71
N PRO A 194 27.56 12.56 9.04
CA PRO A 194 28.70 12.25 8.18
C PRO A 194 29.70 11.33 8.88
N LYS A 195 30.14 10.29 8.18
CA LYS A 195 31.03 9.24 8.69
C LYS A 195 30.49 8.43 9.88
N GLY A 196 29.21 8.57 10.19
CA GLY A 196 28.53 7.78 11.22
C GLY A 196 28.36 6.32 10.79
N ILE A 197 28.60 5.40 11.74
CA ILE A 197 28.48 3.95 11.53
C ILE A 197 27.70 3.37 12.70
N LEU A 198 26.56 2.70 12.43
CA LEU A 198 25.82 1.96 13.43
C LEU A 198 26.56 0.66 13.79
N SER A 199 26.25 0.08 14.96
CA SER A 199 26.70 -1.28 15.30
C SER A 199 26.21 -2.29 14.25
N LEU A 200 26.92 -3.39 14.11
CA LEU A 200 26.42 -4.54 13.37
C LEU A 200 25.37 -5.22 14.25
N GLN A 201 24.17 -5.41 13.74
CA GLN A 201 22.99 -5.82 14.50
C GLN A 201 22.32 -7.02 13.89
N LYS A 202 21.65 -7.78 14.74
CA LYS A 202 20.80 -8.91 14.38
C LYS A 202 19.58 -8.93 15.31
N HIS A 203 18.40 -9.22 14.80
CA HIS A 203 17.16 -9.29 15.59
C HIS A 203 16.49 -10.64 15.42
N PHE A 204 16.03 -11.23 16.51
CA PHE A 204 15.36 -12.52 16.50
C PHE A 204 13.82 -12.42 16.58
N HIS A 205 13.28 -11.25 16.93
CA HIS A 205 11.86 -11.09 17.20
C HIS A 205 11.19 -9.99 16.37
N ARG A 206 11.96 -9.33 15.48
CA ARG A 206 11.43 -8.31 14.57
C ARG A 206 12.14 -8.32 13.23
N SER A 207 11.39 -7.99 12.19
CA SER A 207 11.91 -7.59 10.88
C SER A 207 11.88 -6.08 10.76
N GLU A 208 12.63 -5.52 9.81
CA GLU A 208 12.68 -4.08 9.59
C GLU A 208 12.51 -3.73 8.11
N HIS A 209 11.79 -2.65 7.85
CA HIS A 209 11.70 -2.02 6.55
C HIS A 209 12.30 -0.63 6.63
N TRP A 210 13.30 -0.37 5.81
CA TRP A 210 13.96 0.92 5.74
C TRP A 210 13.64 1.65 4.46
N VAL A 211 13.48 2.97 4.56
CA VAL A 211 13.32 3.87 3.41
C VAL A 211 14.33 4.98 3.54
N VAL A 212 15.21 5.12 2.58
CA VAL A 212 16.14 6.25 2.52
C VAL A 212 15.36 7.50 2.12
N THR A 213 15.33 8.50 2.99
CA THR A 213 14.68 9.78 2.70
C THR A 213 15.66 10.87 2.33
N HIS A 214 16.93 10.77 2.76
CA HIS A 214 17.97 11.75 2.46
C HIS A 214 19.36 11.12 2.53
N GLY A 215 20.28 11.59 1.68
CA GLY A 215 21.66 11.09 1.60
C GLY A 215 21.75 9.72 0.91
N ILE A 216 22.94 9.12 0.95
CA ILE A 216 23.24 7.83 0.30
C ILE A 216 23.96 6.94 1.32
N PRO A 217 23.22 6.15 2.12
CA PRO A 217 23.83 5.19 3.04
C PRO A 217 24.49 4.03 2.30
N ARG A 218 25.52 3.47 2.93
CA ARG A 218 25.99 2.11 2.66
C ARG A 218 25.29 1.17 3.62
N ILE A 219 24.61 0.18 3.08
CA ILE A 219 23.90 -0.84 3.86
C ILE A 219 24.71 -2.14 3.80
N THR A 220 24.96 -2.72 4.97
CA THR A 220 25.40 -4.11 5.09
C THR A 220 24.15 -4.96 5.37
N LEU A 221 23.96 -6.03 4.60
CA LEU A 221 22.91 -7.02 4.82
C LEU A 221 23.54 -8.41 4.61
N ASN A 222 23.72 -9.14 5.70
CA ASN A 222 24.49 -10.38 5.74
C ASN A 222 25.90 -10.18 5.16
N LYS A 223 26.26 -10.89 4.11
CA LYS A 223 27.56 -10.80 3.43
C LYS A 223 27.61 -9.69 2.36
N SER A 224 26.49 -9.07 2.03
CA SER A 224 26.39 -8.08 0.95
C SER A 224 26.52 -6.65 1.49
N LYS A 225 27.19 -5.79 0.72
CA LYS A 225 27.28 -4.33 0.96
C LYS A 225 26.88 -3.59 -0.30
N PHE A 226 25.98 -2.61 -0.18
CA PHE A 226 25.51 -1.81 -1.32
C PHE A 226 25.12 -0.39 -0.89
N LEU A 227 25.09 0.54 -1.83
CA LEU A 227 24.60 1.90 -1.61
C LEU A 227 23.12 1.97 -1.95
N LYS A 228 22.39 2.85 -1.24
CA LYS A 228 21.00 3.14 -1.50
C LYS A 228 20.77 4.64 -1.67
N LYS A 229 19.93 5.02 -2.66
CA LYS A 229 19.56 6.40 -2.95
C LYS A 229 18.26 6.79 -2.25
N PRO A 230 17.95 8.09 -2.10
CA PRO A 230 16.64 8.54 -1.61
C PRO A 230 15.48 7.95 -2.43
N GLY A 231 14.46 7.45 -1.73
CA GLY A 231 13.30 6.77 -2.30
C GLY A 231 13.46 5.25 -2.40
N GLU A 232 14.68 4.71 -2.29
CA GLU A 232 14.87 3.26 -2.29
C GLU A 232 14.61 2.65 -0.92
N THR A 233 14.14 1.40 -0.95
CA THR A 233 13.75 0.63 0.23
C THR A 233 14.66 -0.57 0.45
N ILE A 234 14.73 -1.02 1.70
CA ILE A 234 15.46 -2.22 2.09
C ILE A 234 14.57 -3.00 3.08
N TYR A 235 14.42 -4.29 2.83
CA TYR A 235 13.81 -5.21 3.78
C TYR A 235 14.92 -5.98 4.52
N ILE A 236 14.87 -5.94 5.85
CA ILE A 236 15.76 -6.69 6.76
C ILE A 236 14.92 -7.81 7.37
N PRO A 237 15.10 -9.05 6.91
CA PRO A 237 14.36 -10.18 7.45
C PRO A 237 14.83 -10.52 8.87
N LEU A 238 13.96 -11.22 9.59
CA LEU A 238 14.27 -11.76 10.91
C LEU A 238 15.59 -12.54 10.88
N GLY A 239 16.47 -12.31 11.84
CA GLY A 239 17.76 -12.99 11.95
C GLY A 239 18.86 -12.52 11.00
N ALA A 240 18.59 -11.57 10.10
CA ALA A 240 19.61 -11.05 9.21
C ALA A 240 20.56 -10.09 9.92
N VAL A 241 21.86 -10.26 9.67
CA VAL A 241 22.91 -9.34 10.17
C VAL A 241 22.91 -8.09 9.29
N HIS A 242 22.84 -6.91 9.91
CA HIS A 242 22.71 -5.66 9.16
C HIS A 242 23.35 -4.45 9.86
N ARG A 243 23.67 -3.44 9.06
CA ARG A 243 24.24 -2.17 9.52
C ARG A 243 24.02 -1.05 8.54
N ILE A 244 23.87 0.17 9.05
CA ILE A 244 23.88 1.40 8.27
C ILE A 244 25.21 2.12 8.48
N GLU A 245 25.84 2.56 7.40
CA GLU A 245 27.02 3.43 7.41
C GLU A 245 26.74 4.65 6.53
N ASN A 246 27.21 5.80 6.96
CA ASN A 246 27.23 7.00 6.13
C ASN A 246 28.67 7.30 5.68
N PRO A 247 29.12 6.84 4.50
CA PRO A 247 30.48 7.05 4.03
C PRO A 247 30.75 8.46 3.51
N PHE A 248 29.72 9.30 3.34
CA PHE A 248 29.78 10.59 2.69
C PHE A 248 29.76 11.78 3.67
N LYS A 249 29.96 13.01 3.13
CA LYS A 249 29.95 14.26 3.90
C LYS A 249 28.54 14.79 4.18
N LYS A 250 27.50 14.37 3.42
CA LYS A 250 26.12 14.76 3.66
C LYS A 250 25.46 13.80 4.68
N PRO A 251 24.60 14.30 5.57
CA PRO A 251 23.88 13.43 6.50
C PRO A 251 22.94 12.47 5.76
N VAL A 252 22.64 11.36 6.40
CA VAL A 252 21.67 10.37 5.94
C VAL A 252 20.45 10.40 6.84
N LYS A 253 19.26 10.31 6.26
CA LYS A 253 18.01 10.07 7.00
C LYS A 253 17.30 8.84 6.45
N ILE A 254 16.81 8.02 7.35
CA ILE A 254 16.10 6.79 7.04
C ILE A 254 14.83 6.74 7.91
N ILE A 255 13.73 6.35 7.31
CA ILE A 255 12.55 5.90 8.05
C ILE A 255 12.66 4.38 8.20
N GLU A 256 12.59 3.93 9.42
CA GLU A 256 12.65 2.52 9.82
C GLU A 256 11.29 2.11 10.39
N ALA A 257 10.68 1.07 9.81
CA ALA A 257 9.51 0.41 10.36
C ALA A 257 9.91 -0.97 10.88
N GLN A 258 9.89 -1.13 12.20
CA GLN A 258 10.10 -2.40 12.89
C GLN A 258 8.76 -3.12 13.05
N ILE A 259 8.70 -4.41 12.76
CA ILE A 259 7.48 -5.24 12.87
C ILE A 259 7.86 -6.52 13.62
N GLY A 260 7.22 -6.78 14.75
CA GLY A 260 7.49 -7.96 15.55
C GLY A 260 7.00 -7.89 16.99
N SER A 261 7.22 -8.97 17.73
CA SER A 261 6.74 -9.12 19.11
C SER A 261 7.60 -8.37 20.15
N ILE A 262 8.89 -8.18 19.88
CA ILE A 262 9.83 -7.45 20.74
C ILE A 262 10.44 -6.29 19.97
N LEU A 263 10.07 -5.06 20.37
CA LEU A 263 10.48 -3.80 19.72
C LEU A 263 11.41 -2.97 20.62
N LYS A 264 12.11 -3.64 21.53
CA LYS A 264 13.05 -3.01 22.47
C LYS A 264 14.49 -3.18 21.97
N GLU A 265 15.38 -2.32 22.45
CA GLU A 265 16.83 -2.41 22.19
C GLU A 265 17.45 -3.73 22.72
N THR A 266 16.78 -4.43 23.64
CA THR A 266 17.18 -5.75 24.16
C THR A 266 17.10 -6.88 23.13
N ASP A 267 16.49 -6.64 21.95
CA ASP A 267 16.49 -7.59 20.82
C ASP A 267 17.66 -7.33 19.83
N ILE A 268 18.65 -6.55 20.23
CA ILE A 268 19.90 -6.31 19.47
C ILE A 268 20.96 -7.30 19.96
N VAL A 269 21.48 -8.13 19.05
CA VAL A 269 22.57 -9.07 19.29
C VAL A 269 23.71 -8.79 18.34
#